data_b1859425546d94d8cac64eea6afb02a2
#
_entry.id   b1859425546d94d8cac64eea6afb02a2
#
_cell.length_a   1.000
_cell.length_b   1.000
_cell.length_c   1.000
_cell.angle_alpha   90.00
_cell.angle_beta   90.00
_cell.angle_gamma   90.00
#
_symmetry.space_group_name_H-M   'P 1'
#
loop_
_entity.id
_entity.type
_entity.pdbx_description
1 polymer ?
#
loop_
_entity_poly.entity_id
_entity_poly.type
_entity_poly.pdbx_seq_one_letter_code
_entity_poly.pdbx_strand_id
1 'polypeptide(L)'
;MALATVTPTPAAADESALLNLEEQIFEQHDAAHAHDDELDKAIEIWTAEGIRLEREAIKDAIEGRTPLTSKQRWELVRAMPESKEHTRLATLQDPFFDRRDAPVKQMFAIPAHTAEGRRAKVTVLLACIMPHEWRTENDKDADYDIEMARKLLIEFVGGEPGEMLRDQFRTHTAA
;
A
#
# COMPACT_ATOMS: atom_id res chain seq x y z
N MET A 1 -44.04 -8.36 28.78
CA MET A 1 -43.71 -8.66 27.42
C MET A 1 -42.20 -8.96 27.36
N ALA A 2 -41.82 -10.22 27.20
CA ALA A 2 -40.40 -10.59 27.06
C ALA A 2 -40.00 -10.36 25.58
N LEU A 3 -39.02 -9.50 25.36
CA LEU A 3 -38.37 -9.36 24.05
C LEU A 3 -37.61 -10.67 23.75
N ALA A 4 -38.07 -11.40 22.74
CA ALA A 4 -37.32 -12.56 22.23
C ALA A 4 -36.00 -12.05 21.68
N THR A 5 -34.89 -12.43 22.31
CA THR A 5 -33.54 -12.27 21.77
C THR A 5 -33.41 -13.18 20.57
N VAL A 6 -33.47 -12.61 19.36
CA VAL A 6 -33.19 -13.34 18.12
C VAL A 6 -31.69 -13.59 18.09
N THR A 7 -31.30 -14.84 18.29
CA THR A 7 -29.89 -15.25 18.05
C THR A 7 -29.61 -15.17 16.56
N PRO A 8 -28.58 -14.42 16.12
CA PRO A 8 -28.23 -14.34 14.69
C PRO A 8 -27.86 -15.75 14.16
N THR A 9 -28.19 -15.99 12.90
CA THR A 9 -27.74 -17.21 12.22
C THR A 9 -26.20 -17.17 12.09
N PRO A 10 -25.50 -18.31 12.05
CA PRO A 10 -24.04 -18.34 11.86
C PRO A 10 -23.56 -17.48 10.68
N ALA A 11 -24.26 -17.56 9.54
CA ALA A 11 -23.94 -16.73 8.38
C ALA A 11 -24.07 -15.22 8.61
N ALA A 12 -25.07 -14.79 9.42
CA ALA A 12 -25.23 -13.38 9.77
C ALA A 12 -24.17 -12.91 10.79
N ALA A 13 -23.72 -13.81 11.66
CA ALA A 13 -22.63 -13.53 12.59
C ALA A 13 -21.28 -13.40 11.86
N ASP A 14 -21.00 -14.27 10.88
CA ASP A 14 -19.81 -14.22 10.03
C ASP A 14 -19.79 -12.95 9.18
N GLU A 15 -20.90 -12.54 8.62
CA GLU A 15 -21.06 -11.29 7.86
C GLU A 15 -20.72 -10.07 8.71
N SER A 16 -21.35 -9.94 9.87
CA SER A 16 -21.10 -8.83 10.79
C SER A 16 -19.64 -8.78 11.24
N ALA A 17 -19.02 -9.95 11.46
CA ALA A 17 -17.60 -10.05 11.79
C ALA A 17 -16.69 -9.58 10.65
N LEU A 18 -17.01 -9.94 9.40
CA LEU A 18 -16.25 -9.51 8.22
C LEU A 18 -16.28 -8.00 8.03
N LEU A 19 -17.45 -7.36 8.14
CA LEU A 19 -17.59 -5.91 8.00
C LEU A 19 -16.89 -5.15 9.12
N ASN A 20 -16.98 -5.63 10.36
CA ASN A 20 -16.24 -5.02 11.47
C ASN A 20 -14.73 -5.14 11.31
N LEU A 21 -14.25 -6.25 10.76
CA LEU A 21 -12.81 -6.43 10.48
C LEU A 21 -12.36 -5.54 9.32
N GLU A 22 -13.19 -5.36 8.28
CA GLU A 22 -12.93 -4.41 7.20
C GLU A 22 -12.69 -3.00 7.76
N GLU A 23 -13.60 -2.50 8.60
CA GLU A 23 -13.49 -1.19 9.24
C GLU A 23 -12.19 -1.05 10.05
N GLN A 24 -11.88 -2.04 10.92
CA GLN A 24 -10.65 -2.03 11.71
C GLN A 24 -9.38 -2.04 10.86
N ILE A 25 -9.39 -2.80 9.76
CA ILE A 25 -8.25 -2.90 8.85
C ILE A 25 -8.02 -1.56 8.16
N PHE A 26 -9.09 -0.92 7.64
CA PHE A 26 -8.97 0.38 6.99
C PHE A 26 -8.59 1.50 7.95
N GLU A 27 -9.06 1.50 9.19
CA GLU A 27 -8.61 2.45 10.22
C GLU A 27 -7.08 2.39 10.40
N GLN A 28 -6.51 1.19 10.50
CA GLN A 28 -5.04 1.03 10.62
C GLN A 28 -4.32 1.33 9.30
N HIS A 29 -4.91 0.98 8.17
CA HIS A 29 -4.37 1.28 6.86
C HIS A 29 -4.26 2.79 6.63
N ASP A 30 -5.33 3.54 6.85
CA ASP A 30 -5.36 4.99 6.70
C ASP A 30 -4.37 5.69 7.64
N ALA A 31 -4.29 5.21 8.89
CA ALA A 31 -3.31 5.72 9.85
C ALA A 31 -1.85 5.43 9.42
N ALA A 32 -1.59 4.29 8.79
CA ALA A 32 -0.28 3.96 8.23
C ALA A 32 0.09 4.89 7.07
N HIS A 33 -0.89 5.26 6.24
CA HIS A 33 -0.68 6.09 5.04
C HIS A 33 -0.84 7.61 5.29
N ALA A 34 -1.04 8.02 6.56
CA ALA A 34 -1.25 9.43 6.91
C ALA A 34 -0.08 10.36 6.56
N HIS A 35 1.11 9.82 6.32
CA HIS A 35 2.34 10.56 6.01
C HIS A 35 2.94 10.22 4.64
N ASP A 36 2.16 9.61 3.74
CA ASP A 36 2.67 9.18 2.43
C ASP A 36 3.20 10.36 1.61
N ASP A 37 2.51 11.49 1.59
CA ASP A 37 2.95 12.68 0.85
C ASP A 37 4.32 13.20 1.32
N GLU A 38 4.58 13.21 2.64
CA GLU A 38 5.88 13.60 3.20
C GLU A 38 6.95 12.56 2.92
N LEU A 39 6.57 11.28 2.99
CA LEU A 39 7.44 10.16 2.69
C LEU A 39 7.88 10.19 1.23
N ASP A 40 6.94 10.38 0.30
CA ASP A 40 7.20 10.43 -1.14
C ASP A 40 8.10 11.61 -1.50
N LYS A 41 7.87 12.80 -0.92
CA LYS A 41 8.78 13.96 -1.08
C LYS A 41 10.19 13.67 -0.60
N ALA A 42 10.32 13.02 0.56
CA ALA A 42 11.62 12.65 1.09
C ALA A 42 12.33 11.65 0.17
N ILE A 43 11.60 10.64 -0.36
CA ILE A 43 12.10 9.65 -1.33
C ILE A 43 12.55 10.33 -2.61
N GLU A 44 11.75 11.21 -3.17
CA GLU A 44 12.07 11.93 -4.42
C GLU A 44 13.40 12.69 -4.29
N ILE A 45 13.57 13.45 -3.21
CA ILE A 45 14.77 14.28 -3.01
C ILE A 45 16.03 13.43 -2.84
N TRP A 46 16.03 12.44 -1.93
CA TRP A 46 17.23 11.64 -1.73
C TRP A 46 17.53 10.70 -2.91
N THR A 47 16.52 10.26 -3.65
CA THR A 47 16.69 9.48 -4.88
C THR A 47 17.31 10.33 -5.98
N ALA A 48 16.82 11.57 -6.18
CA ALA A 48 17.39 12.51 -7.14
C ALA A 48 18.88 12.78 -6.85
N GLU A 49 19.25 12.96 -5.59
CA GLU A 49 20.64 13.13 -5.19
C GLU A 49 21.48 11.88 -5.46
N GLY A 50 20.96 10.69 -5.19
CA GLY A 50 21.62 9.43 -5.51
C GLY A 50 21.95 9.31 -7.01
N ILE A 51 20.97 9.62 -7.86
CA ILE A 51 21.14 9.65 -9.32
C ILE A 51 22.17 10.70 -9.73
N ARG A 52 22.16 11.88 -9.14
CA ARG A 52 23.14 12.94 -9.41
C ARG A 52 24.56 12.48 -9.10
N LEU A 53 24.78 11.90 -7.93
CA LEU A 53 26.09 11.40 -7.49
C LEU A 53 26.58 10.24 -8.40
N GLU A 54 25.68 9.40 -8.87
CA GLU A 54 26.02 8.33 -9.80
C GLU A 54 26.49 8.90 -11.16
N ARG A 55 25.75 9.87 -11.71
CA ARG A 55 26.14 10.55 -12.96
C ARG A 55 27.47 11.27 -12.84
N GLU A 56 27.76 11.91 -11.71
CA GLU A 56 29.05 12.55 -11.44
C GLU A 56 30.18 11.52 -11.39
N ALA A 57 29.96 10.38 -10.72
CA ALA A 57 30.98 9.32 -10.66
C ALA A 57 31.29 8.74 -12.05
N ILE A 58 30.29 8.58 -12.91
CA ILE A 58 30.49 8.16 -14.31
C ILE A 58 31.29 9.19 -15.08
N LYS A 59 30.96 10.48 -14.93
CA LYS A 59 31.67 11.58 -15.58
C LYS A 59 33.13 11.62 -15.15
N ASP A 60 33.41 11.50 -13.85
CA ASP A 60 34.76 11.48 -13.29
C ASP A 60 35.58 10.32 -13.86
N ALA A 61 34.99 9.13 -13.96
CA ALA A 61 35.64 7.97 -14.58
C ALA A 61 36.01 8.21 -16.05
N ILE A 62 35.11 8.83 -16.82
CA ILE A 62 35.34 9.17 -18.24
C ILE A 62 36.47 10.21 -18.38
N GLU A 63 36.54 11.18 -17.49
CA GLU A 63 37.53 12.25 -17.49
C GLU A 63 38.85 11.84 -16.79
N GLY A 64 38.99 10.58 -16.39
CA GLY A 64 40.21 10.04 -15.76
C GLY A 64 40.43 10.48 -14.34
N ARG A 65 39.40 11.05 -13.66
CA ARG A 65 39.40 11.34 -12.23
C ARG A 65 38.99 10.12 -11.43
N THR A 66 39.40 10.06 -10.17
CA THR A 66 38.98 8.97 -9.29
C THR A 66 37.55 9.23 -8.80
N PRO A 67 36.56 8.43 -9.23
CA PRO A 67 35.17 8.63 -8.84
C PRO A 67 34.94 8.18 -7.39
N LEU A 68 33.89 8.74 -6.76
CA LEU A 68 33.38 8.22 -5.50
C LEU A 68 32.94 6.76 -5.67
N THR A 69 33.31 5.91 -4.72
CA THR A 69 32.82 4.52 -4.66
C THR A 69 31.32 4.47 -4.36
N SER A 70 30.64 3.39 -4.72
CA SER A 70 29.23 3.18 -4.36
C SER A 70 28.99 3.37 -2.87
N LYS A 71 29.89 2.84 -2.03
CA LYS A 71 29.79 3.00 -0.57
C LYS A 71 29.82 4.47 -0.13
N GLN A 72 30.75 5.25 -0.67
CA GLN A 72 30.85 6.68 -0.36
C GLN A 72 29.60 7.46 -0.81
N ARG A 73 29.09 7.18 -2.01
CA ARG A 73 27.84 7.78 -2.50
C ARG A 73 26.66 7.46 -1.58
N TRP A 74 26.52 6.20 -1.17
CA TRP A 74 25.49 5.78 -0.22
C TRP A 74 25.62 6.45 1.15
N GLU A 75 26.83 6.63 1.65
CA GLU A 75 27.07 7.34 2.92
C GLU A 75 26.61 8.81 2.82
N LEU A 76 26.88 9.47 1.69
CA LEU A 76 26.42 10.84 1.45
C LEU A 76 24.88 10.92 1.42
N VAL A 77 24.21 10.05 0.66
CA VAL A 77 22.74 10.01 0.58
C VAL A 77 22.13 9.74 1.96
N ARG A 78 22.64 8.76 2.71
CA ARG A 78 22.15 8.45 4.05
C ARG A 78 22.35 9.58 5.08
N ALA A 79 23.33 10.44 4.85
CA ALA A 79 23.59 11.58 5.72
C ALA A 79 22.58 12.73 5.52
N MET A 80 21.85 12.73 4.41
CA MET A 80 20.88 13.79 4.08
C MET A 80 19.76 13.88 5.12
N PRO A 81 19.24 15.09 5.39
CA PRO A 81 18.06 15.27 6.24
C PRO A 81 16.86 14.47 5.76
N GLU A 82 16.60 14.44 4.44
CA GLU A 82 15.48 13.75 3.79
C GLU A 82 15.56 12.24 3.97
N SER A 83 16.74 11.64 3.89
CA SER A 83 16.93 10.21 4.16
C SER A 83 16.65 9.85 5.64
N LYS A 84 16.98 10.74 6.56
CA LYS A 84 16.64 10.57 7.98
C LYS A 84 15.16 10.76 8.23
N GLU A 85 14.54 11.75 7.57
CA GLU A 85 13.11 12.00 7.66
C GLU A 85 12.30 10.83 7.09
N HIS A 86 12.69 10.30 5.93
CA HIS A 86 12.12 9.06 5.39
C HIS A 86 12.16 7.92 6.42
N THR A 87 13.33 7.69 7.03
CA THR A 87 13.47 6.62 8.05
C THR A 87 12.56 6.88 9.25
N ARG A 88 12.45 8.14 9.70
CA ARG A 88 11.58 8.53 10.80
C ARG A 88 10.09 8.27 10.47
N LEU A 89 9.64 8.70 9.30
CA LEU A 89 8.26 8.53 8.85
C LEU A 89 7.92 7.05 8.65
N ALA A 90 8.78 6.28 8.01
CA ALA A 90 8.61 4.83 7.86
C ALA A 90 8.47 4.12 9.22
N THR A 91 9.32 4.48 10.19
CA THR A 91 9.23 3.93 11.56
C THR A 91 7.91 4.30 12.27
N LEU A 92 7.29 5.44 11.92
CA LEU A 92 5.97 5.79 12.45
C LEU A 92 4.85 4.95 11.85
N GLN A 93 5.01 4.46 10.62
CA GLN A 93 4.03 3.61 9.94
C GLN A 93 4.03 2.16 10.46
N ASP A 94 5.20 1.63 10.82
CA ASP A 94 5.38 0.22 11.23
C ASP A 94 4.36 -0.28 12.26
N PRO A 95 4.05 0.43 13.37
CA PRO A 95 3.08 -0.05 14.35
C PRO A 95 1.66 -0.18 13.83
N PHE A 96 1.28 0.56 12.79
CA PHE A 96 -0.03 0.49 12.17
C PHE A 96 -0.13 -0.74 11.26
N PHE A 97 0.91 -1.02 10.49
CA PHE A 97 1.01 -2.26 9.70
C PHE A 97 0.95 -3.50 10.58
N ASP A 98 1.69 -3.53 11.70
CA ASP A 98 1.66 -4.64 12.66
C ASP A 98 0.26 -4.85 13.24
N ARG A 99 -0.45 -3.78 13.59
CA ARG A 99 -1.82 -3.86 14.12
C ARG A 99 -2.84 -4.29 13.08
N ARG A 100 -2.61 -3.99 11.79
CA ARG A 100 -3.47 -4.40 10.68
C ARG A 100 -3.36 -5.90 10.38
N ASP A 101 -2.20 -6.49 10.53
CA ASP A 101 -1.93 -7.86 10.10
C ASP A 101 -2.76 -8.93 10.82
N ALA A 102 -3.03 -8.75 12.10
CA ALA A 102 -3.84 -9.70 12.86
C ALA A 102 -5.33 -9.70 12.42
N PRO A 103 -6.02 -8.55 12.32
CA PRO A 103 -7.36 -8.46 11.72
C PRO A 103 -7.43 -9.01 10.29
N VAL A 104 -6.44 -8.75 9.44
CA VAL A 104 -6.38 -9.32 8.08
C VAL A 104 -6.38 -10.84 8.12
N LYS A 105 -5.50 -11.46 8.89
CA LYS A 105 -5.44 -12.93 9.04
C LYS A 105 -6.76 -13.48 9.55
N GLN A 106 -7.39 -12.83 10.53
CA GLN A 106 -8.69 -13.21 11.06
C GLN A 106 -9.77 -13.12 10.00
N MET A 107 -9.84 -12.04 9.24
CA MET A 107 -10.81 -11.82 8.16
C MET A 107 -10.75 -12.94 7.11
N PHE A 108 -9.54 -13.32 6.70
CA PHE A 108 -9.37 -14.36 5.68
C PHE A 108 -9.66 -15.78 6.22
N ALA A 109 -9.66 -15.98 7.53
CA ALA A 109 -10.08 -17.27 8.16
C ALA A 109 -11.60 -17.44 8.25
N ILE A 110 -12.39 -16.36 8.24
CA ILE A 110 -13.85 -16.42 8.32
C ILE A 110 -14.43 -16.71 6.92
N PRO A 111 -15.36 -17.68 6.73
CA PRO A 111 -16.03 -17.89 5.45
C PRO A 111 -16.91 -16.70 5.05
N ALA A 112 -16.87 -16.31 3.79
CA ALA A 112 -17.76 -15.26 3.25
C ALA A 112 -18.95 -15.90 2.53
N HIS A 113 -20.12 -15.88 3.16
CA HIS A 113 -21.34 -16.50 2.66
C HIS A 113 -22.16 -15.57 1.76
N THR A 114 -22.00 -14.24 1.92
CA THR A 114 -22.75 -13.22 1.19
C THR A 114 -21.91 -12.52 0.13
N ALA A 115 -22.54 -11.74 -0.73
CA ALA A 115 -21.86 -10.89 -1.68
C ALA A 115 -21.07 -9.79 -0.97
N GLU A 116 -21.62 -9.21 0.11
CA GLU A 116 -20.99 -8.15 0.90
C GLU A 116 -19.74 -8.64 1.61
N GLY A 117 -19.79 -9.80 2.27
CA GLY A 117 -18.59 -10.36 2.91
C GLY A 117 -17.49 -10.72 1.92
N ARG A 118 -17.85 -11.21 0.70
CA ARG A 118 -16.86 -11.42 -0.37
C ARG A 118 -16.27 -10.11 -0.86
N ARG A 119 -17.11 -9.08 -1.03
CA ARG A 119 -16.68 -7.73 -1.41
C ARG A 119 -15.68 -7.17 -0.40
N ALA A 120 -16.02 -7.21 0.91
CA ALA A 120 -15.14 -6.75 1.98
C ALA A 120 -13.74 -7.39 1.91
N LYS A 121 -13.68 -8.73 1.73
CA LYS A 121 -12.41 -9.43 1.56
C LYS A 121 -11.63 -8.99 0.33
N VAL A 122 -12.31 -8.81 -0.81
CA VAL A 122 -11.64 -8.37 -2.05
C VAL A 122 -11.13 -6.94 -1.89
N THR A 123 -11.90 -6.05 -1.27
CA THR A 123 -11.47 -4.66 -1.01
C THR A 123 -10.20 -4.64 -0.15
N VAL A 124 -10.16 -5.39 0.96
CA VAL A 124 -8.97 -5.51 1.80
C VAL A 124 -7.79 -6.15 1.05
N LEU A 125 -8.04 -7.18 0.24
CA LEU A 125 -6.99 -7.78 -0.58
C LEU A 125 -6.33 -6.75 -1.49
N LEU A 126 -7.13 -5.98 -2.23
CA LEU A 126 -6.65 -5.00 -3.18
C LEU A 126 -5.94 -3.81 -2.51
N ALA A 127 -6.55 -3.23 -1.48
CA ALA A 127 -6.04 -2.01 -0.86
C ALA A 127 -4.86 -2.26 0.08
N CYS A 128 -4.86 -3.39 0.81
CA CYS A 128 -3.97 -3.56 1.95
C CYS A 128 -2.91 -4.66 1.76
N ILE A 129 -3.18 -5.66 0.93
CA ILE A 129 -2.29 -6.83 0.79
C ILE A 129 -1.47 -6.76 -0.49
N MET A 130 -2.07 -6.31 -1.59
CA MET A 130 -1.46 -6.28 -2.91
C MET A 130 -1.32 -4.84 -3.48
N PRO A 131 -0.98 -3.82 -2.68
CA PRO A 131 -0.97 -2.44 -3.18
C PRO A 131 0.11 -2.21 -4.24
N HIS A 132 1.27 -2.88 -4.15
CA HIS A 132 2.39 -2.67 -5.06
C HIS A 132 2.14 -3.26 -6.46
N GLU A 133 1.48 -4.39 -6.54
CA GLU A 133 1.13 -5.03 -7.82
C GLU A 133 0.04 -4.26 -8.57
N TRP A 134 -0.64 -3.34 -7.86
CA TRP A 134 -1.77 -2.57 -8.35
C TRP A 134 -1.44 -1.09 -8.60
N ARG A 135 -0.36 -0.59 -8.00
CA ARG A 135 0.14 0.78 -8.10
C ARG A 135 1.17 0.98 -9.20
N THR A 136 1.43 0.03 -10.06
CA THR A 136 2.40 0.22 -11.13
C THR A 136 1.92 1.34 -12.04
N GLU A 137 2.58 2.49 -11.94
CA GLU A 137 2.44 3.66 -12.81
C GLU A 137 2.69 3.32 -14.27
N ASN A 138 3.29 2.19 -14.52
CA ASN A 138 3.55 1.63 -15.82
C ASN A 138 2.66 0.41 -16.04
N ASP A 139 1.39 0.64 -16.43
CA ASP A 139 0.55 -0.42 -17.02
C ASP A 139 1.25 -1.16 -18.19
N LYS A 140 2.38 -0.64 -18.66
CA LYS A 140 3.20 -1.23 -19.72
C LYS A 140 4.09 -2.37 -19.23
N ASP A 141 4.38 -2.43 -17.93
CA ASP A 141 5.28 -3.41 -17.32
C ASP A 141 4.53 -4.41 -16.42
N ALA A 142 3.22 -4.24 -16.23
CA ALA A 142 2.41 -5.21 -15.52
C ALA A 142 2.19 -6.46 -16.40
N ASP A 143 2.39 -7.63 -15.83
CA ASP A 143 2.04 -8.88 -16.51
C ASP A 143 0.54 -8.87 -16.89
N TYR A 144 0.24 -9.22 -18.13
CA TYR A 144 -1.12 -9.16 -18.69
C TYR A 144 -2.18 -9.86 -17.83
N ASP A 145 -1.83 -10.99 -17.21
CA ASP A 145 -2.70 -11.77 -16.33
C ASP A 145 -3.00 -11.03 -15.02
N ILE A 146 -2.03 -10.30 -14.45
CA ILE A 146 -2.22 -9.44 -13.28
C ILE A 146 -3.16 -8.28 -13.63
N GLU A 147 -2.95 -7.62 -14.77
CA GLU A 147 -3.83 -6.54 -15.23
C GLU A 147 -5.29 -7.00 -15.40
N MET A 148 -5.49 -8.16 -16.01
CA MET A 148 -6.84 -8.73 -16.21
C MET A 148 -7.49 -9.15 -14.90
N ALA A 149 -6.75 -9.79 -13.99
CA ALA A 149 -7.24 -10.14 -12.67
C ALA A 149 -7.67 -8.89 -11.87
N ARG A 150 -6.89 -7.83 -11.91
CA ARG A 150 -7.17 -6.53 -11.30
C ARG A 150 -8.48 -5.94 -11.83
N LYS A 151 -8.63 -5.82 -13.15
CA LYS A 151 -9.86 -5.30 -13.77
C LYS A 151 -11.08 -6.08 -13.30
N LEU A 152 -10.99 -7.41 -13.30
CA LEU A 152 -12.07 -8.28 -12.87
C LEU A 152 -12.41 -8.07 -11.37
N LEU A 153 -11.41 -7.97 -10.52
CA LEU A 153 -11.63 -7.77 -9.08
C LEU A 153 -12.24 -6.39 -8.77
N ILE A 154 -11.84 -5.34 -9.48
CA ILE A 154 -12.43 -4.00 -9.38
C ILE A 154 -13.90 -4.01 -9.83
N GLU A 155 -14.22 -4.71 -10.93
CA GLU A 155 -15.61 -4.90 -11.37
C GLU A 155 -16.42 -5.70 -10.34
N PHE A 156 -15.82 -6.73 -9.75
CA PHE A 156 -16.48 -7.56 -8.74
C PHE A 156 -16.81 -6.79 -7.47
N VAL A 157 -15.91 -5.89 -7.03
CA VAL A 157 -16.17 -5.02 -5.88
C VAL A 157 -17.30 -4.05 -6.18
N GLY A 158 -17.30 -3.41 -7.34
CA GLY A 158 -18.36 -2.49 -7.80
C GLY A 158 -18.61 -1.29 -6.90
N GLY A 159 -19.48 -0.37 -7.35
CA GLY A 159 -19.92 0.78 -6.56
C GLY A 159 -18.81 1.66 -6.01
N GLU A 160 -19.07 2.34 -4.89
CA GLU A 160 -18.15 3.28 -4.23
C GLU A 160 -16.77 2.69 -3.89
N PRO A 161 -16.65 1.46 -3.32
CA PRO A 161 -15.34 0.86 -3.11
C PRO A 161 -14.53 0.63 -4.40
N GLY A 162 -15.20 0.23 -5.48
CA GLY A 162 -14.55 0.07 -6.78
C GLY A 162 -14.11 1.40 -7.38
N GLU A 163 -14.84 2.48 -7.15
CA GLU A 163 -14.48 3.83 -7.57
C GLU A 163 -13.28 4.35 -6.74
N MET A 164 -13.30 4.19 -5.44
CA MET A 164 -12.19 4.54 -4.54
C MET A 164 -10.90 3.81 -4.94
N LEU A 165 -10.96 2.51 -5.23
CA LEU A 165 -9.81 1.74 -5.70
C LEU A 165 -9.30 2.27 -7.04
N ARG A 166 -10.19 2.62 -7.98
CA ARG A 166 -9.80 3.23 -9.28
C ARG A 166 -9.12 4.58 -9.08
N ASP A 167 -9.58 5.39 -8.14
CA ASP A 167 -9.01 6.72 -7.89
C ASP A 167 -7.64 6.62 -7.21
N GLN A 168 -7.43 5.69 -6.30
CA GLN A 168 -6.11 5.38 -5.75
C GLN A 168 -5.09 5.00 -6.83
N PHE A 169 -5.54 4.37 -7.91
CA PHE A 169 -4.70 4.02 -9.05
C PHE A 169 -4.51 5.14 -10.08
N ARG A 170 -5.38 6.18 -10.08
CA ARG A 170 -5.30 7.30 -11.02
C ARG A 170 -4.42 8.45 -10.51
N THR A 171 -4.35 8.69 -9.22
CA THR A 171 -3.63 9.83 -8.63
C THR A 171 -2.13 9.77 -8.84
N HIS A 172 -1.57 8.60 -9.12
CA HIS A 172 -0.14 8.46 -9.42
C HIS A 172 0.22 8.56 -10.92
N THR A 173 -0.77 8.64 -11.83
CA THR A 173 -0.54 8.77 -13.29
C THR A 173 -0.56 10.21 -13.80
N ALA A 174 -0.80 11.21 -12.95
CA ALA A 174 -1.01 12.60 -13.34
C ALA A 174 0.14 13.57 -12.90
N ALA A 175 1.27 13.04 -12.45
CA ALA A 175 2.50 13.76 -12.17
C ALA A 175 3.62 13.27 -13.08
#